data_6ac40b2a6e787331145ab5fd5c5ce379
#
_entry.id   6ac40b2a6e787331145ab5fd5c5ce379
#
_cell.length_a   1.000
_cell.length_b   1.000
_cell.length_c   1.000
_cell.angle_alpha   90.00
_cell.angle_beta   90.00
_cell.angle_gamma   90.00
#
_symmetry.space_group_name_H-M   'P 1'
#
loop_
_entity.id
_entity.type
_entity.pdbx_description
1 polymer ?
#
loop_
_entity_poly.entity_id
_entity_poly.type
_entity_poly.pdbx_seq_one_letter_code
_entity_poly.pdbx_strand_id
1 'polypeptide(L)'
;MKILKSILPALMVLSSLIFLSPPVSAAPKQKPAAGQADRMRIADKVGQNDLYGFWGNAAEHEKGSLINTTTMHPDGTGVDTMILTVKAEGKPVIIKQQFTWTFDEERQVLRQTVTDYRVVKNGKEQRDRQEIGKKSTIKVRMLVVDNKPGMLELTDEASGNRMSYFRQDVEKFLNTLENTAQKQ
;
A
#
# COMPACT_ATOMS: atom_id res chain seq x y z
N MET A 1 -6.27 25.65 -11.87
CA MET A 1 -7.31 24.88 -11.16
C MET A 1 -8.01 23.78 -11.97
N LYS A 2 -7.93 23.75 -13.31
CA LYS A 2 -8.56 22.70 -14.18
C LYS A 2 -7.72 21.42 -14.33
N ILE A 3 -6.44 21.44 -14.05
CA ILE A 3 -5.49 20.33 -14.32
C ILE A 3 -5.61 19.21 -13.25
N LEU A 4 -5.96 19.58 -12.00
CA LEU A 4 -6.05 18.59 -10.91
C LEU A 4 -7.23 17.63 -11.07
N LYS A 5 -8.36 18.11 -11.65
CA LYS A 5 -9.56 17.27 -11.90
C LYS A 5 -9.31 16.17 -12.94
N SER A 6 -8.30 16.32 -13.80
CA SER A 6 -7.98 15.34 -14.86
C SER A 6 -7.05 14.21 -14.39
N ILE A 7 -6.36 14.39 -13.26
CA ILE A 7 -5.38 13.41 -12.77
C ILE A 7 -6.03 12.39 -11.84
N LEU A 8 -7.03 12.82 -11.06
CA LEU A 8 -7.72 11.95 -10.10
C LEU A 8 -8.40 10.73 -10.77
N PRO A 9 -9.17 10.90 -11.86
CA PRO A 9 -9.75 9.74 -12.55
C PRO A 9 -8.69 8.85 -13.22
N ALA A 10 -7.56 9.40 -13.66
CA ALA A 10 -6.47 8.61 -14.23
C ALA A 10 -5.74 7.77 -13.16
N LEU A 11 -5.61 8.28 -11.94
CA LEU A 11 -5.02 7.54 -10.82
C LEU A 11 -5.94 6.40 -10.34
N MET A 12 -7.25 6.64 -10.29
CA MET A 12 -8.23 5.59 -9.95
C MET A 12 -8.30 4.48 -11.01
N VAL A 13 -8.18 4.83 -12.29
CA VAL A 13 -8.18 3.85 -13.40
C VAL A 13 -6.90 3.02 -13.38
N LEU A 14 -5.74 3.62 -13.01
CA LEU A 14 -4.49 2.85 -12.91
C LEU A 14 -4.51 1.87 -11.74
N SER A 15 -5.11 2.25 -10.61
CA SER A 15 -5.29 1.34 -9.47
C SER A 15 -6.16 0.13 -9.84
N SER A 16 -7.16 0.32 -10.68
CA SER A 16 -8.06 -0.75 -11.15
C SER A 16 -7.41 -1.68 -12.19
N LEU A 17 -6.47 -1.16 -12.99
CA LEU A 17 -5.78 -1.94 -14.03
C LEU A 17 -4.66 -2.85 -13.49
N ILE A 18 -4.13 -2.56 -12.30
CA ILE A 18 -3.07 -3.38 -11.69
C ILE A 18 -3.63 -4.70 -11.14
N PHE A 19 -4.94 -4.81 -10.89
CA PHE A 19 -5.59 -6.01 -10.36
C PHE A 19 -6.14 -6.98 -11.40
N LEU A 20 -6.08 -6.67 -12.68
CA LEU A 20 -6.30 -7.64 -13.73
C LEU A 20 -5.03 -8.48 -13.91
N SER A 21 -4.82 -9.41 -12.97
CA SER A 21 -3.87 -10.50 -13.18
C SER A 21 -4.22 -11.19 -14.50
N PRO A 22 -3.26 -11.37 -15.43
CA PRO A 22 -3.50 -12.20 -16.59
C PRO A 22 -3.89 -13.61 -16.11
N PRO A 23 -4.72 -14.35 -16.85
CA PRO A 23 -5.03 -15.71 -16.48
C PRO A 23 -3.71 -16.46 -16.36
N VAL A 24 -3.41 -16.90 -15.14
CA VAL A 24 -2.25 -17.76 -14.88
C VAL A 24 -2.42 -19.00 -15.73
N SER A 25 -1.65 -19.08 -16.80
CA SER A 25 -1.48 -20.32 -17.57
C SER A 25 -1.13 -21.40 -16.55
N ALA A 26 -1.89 -22.47 -16.55
CA ALA A 26 -1.78 -23.54 -15.59
C ALA A 26 -0.37 -24.16 -15.61
N ALA A 27 0.52 -23.60 -14.81
CA ALA A 27 1.75 -24.28 -14.43
C ALA A 27 1.38 -25.53 -13.63
N PRO A 28 2.09 -26.65 -13.78
CA PRO A 28 1.78 -27.88 -13.09
C PRO A 28 1.73 -27.61 -11.60
N LYS A 29 0.61 -28.03 -10.96
CA LYS A 29 0.40 -27.93 -9.50
C LYS A 29 1.50 -28.72 -8.80
N GLN A 30 2.63 -28.09 -8.52
CA GLN A 30 3.56 -28.62 -7.54
C GLN A 30 2.84 -28.57 -6.18
N LYS A 31 2.59 -29.78 -5.66
CA LYS A 31 2.09 -29.95 -4.29
C LYS A 31 3.11 -29.27 -3.37
N PRO A 32 2.74 -28.27 -2.56
CA PRO A 32 3.69 -27.67 -1.63
C PRO A 32 4.30 -28.76 -0.77
N ALA A 33 5.62 -28.76 -0.60
CA ALA A 33 6.28 -29.68 0.32
C ALA A 33 5.62 -29.52 1.70
N ALA A 34 5.26 -30.60 2.36
CA ALA A 34 4.44 -30.64 3.58
C ALA A 34 4.97 -29.77 4.76
N GLY A 35 6.18 -29.21 4.67
CA GLY A 35 6.75 -28.31 5.66
C GLY A 35 6.57 -26.81 5.37
N GLN A 36 6.07 -26.40 4.18
CA GLN A 36 5.88 -24.99 3.84
C GLN A 36 4.47 -24.48 4.16
N ALA A 37 3.46 -25.36 4.14
CA ALA A 37 2.08 -25.00 4.43
C ALA A 37 1.87 -24.62 5.91
N ASP A 38 2.64 -25.21 6.83
CA ASP A 38 2.56 -24.91 8.28
C ASP A 38 3.19 -23.58 8.67
N ARG A 39 3.99 -22.98 7.77
CA ARG A 39 4.69 -21.71 8.03
C ARG A 39 3.88 -20.48 7.68
N MET A 40 2.88 -20.61 6.81
CA MET A 40 2.05 -19.48 6.34
C MET A 40 0.59 -19.76 6.65
N ARG A 41 -0.04 -18.89 7.41
CA ARG A 41 -1.47 -18.96 7.72
C ARG A 41 -2.09 -17.57 7.79
N ILE A 42 -3.38 -17.50 7.55
CA ILE A 42 -4.15 -16.28 7.86
C ILE A 42 -4.30 -16.24 9.39
N ALA A 43 -4.03 -15.09 9.98
CA ALA A 43 -4.28 -14.88 11.40
C ALA A 43 -5.79 -14.98 11.69
N ASP A 44 -6.16 -15.71 12.71
CA ASP A 44 -7.55 -15.81 13.15
C ASP A 44 -8.06 -14.45 13.67
N LYS A 45 -7.15 -13.70 14.29
CA LYS A 45 -7.38 -12.35 14.80
C LYS A 45 -6.08 -11.55 14.68
N VAL A 46 -6.19 -10.30 14.25
CA VAL A 46 -5.11 -9.31 14.21
C VAL A 46 -5.22 -8.44 15.45
N GLY A 47 -4.14 -8.29 16.22
CA GLY A 47 -4.07 -7.35 17.33
C GLY A 47 -3.60 -5.97 16.84
N GLN A 48 -3.93 -4.92 17.59
CA GLN A 48 -3.50 -3.57 17.25
C GLN A 48 -1.97 -3.46 17.15
N ASN A 49 -1.24 -4.15 18.01
CA ASN A 49 0.23 -4.15 18.01
C ASN A 49 0.84 -4.78 16.74
N ASP A 50 0.12 -5.67 16.08
CA ASP A 50 0.57 -6.32 14.86
C ASP A 50 0.62 -5.33 13.68
N LEU A 51 -0.16 -4.25 13.76
CA LEU A 51 -0.24 -3.21 12.73
C LEU A 51 0.92 -2.23 12.78
N TYR A 52 1.58 -2.07 13.95
CA TYR A 52 2.66 -1.09 14.10
C TYR A 52 3.85 -1.41 13.19
N GLY A 53 4.46 -0.36 12.69
CA GLY A 53 5.71 -0.42 11.94
C GLY A 53 5.57 -0.05 10.46
N PHE A 54 6.56 -0.46 9.68
CA PHE A 54 6.70 -0.08 8.27
C PHE A 54 6.28 -1.23 7.35
N TRP A 55 5.39 -0.92 6.45
CA TRP A 55 4.81 -1.84 5.49
C TRP A 55 4.96 -1.28 4.08
N GLY A 56 5.26 -2.12 3.10
CA GLY A 56 5.44 -1.65 1.74
C GLY A 56 5.10 -2.70 0.70
N ASN A 57 4.75 -2.22 -0.48
CA ASN A 57 4.71 -3.03 -1.68
C ASN A 57 5.26 -2.24 -2.88
N ALA A 58 5.71 -2.97 -3.88
CA ALA A 58 6.09 -2.40 -5.16
C ALA A 58 5.50 -3.27 -6.28
N ALA A 59 5.03 -2.63 -7.33
CA ALA A 59 4.55 -3.28 -8.54
C ALA A 59 5.18 -2.60 -9.77
N GLU A 60 5.69 -3.41 -10.69
CA GLU A 60 6.18 -2.95 -11.98
C GLU A 60 5.19 -3.35 -13.08
N HIS A 61 4.99 -2.45 -14.02
CA HIS A 61 4.17 -2.65 -15.20
C HIS A 61 4.91 -2.12 -16.43
N GLU A 62 4.51 -2.53 -17.62
CA GLU A 62 5.11 -2.04 -18.87
C GLU A 62 5.13 -0.52 -18.98
N LYS A 63 4.12 0.16 -18.45
CA LYS A 63 3.94 1.61 -18.52
C LYS A 63 4.53 2.37 -17.34
N GLY A 64 5.04 1.69 -16.31
CA GLY A 64 5.59 2.36 -15.14
C GLY A 64 5.71 1.47 -13.91
N SER A 65 5.91 2.09 -12.77
CA SER A 65 5.98 1.42 -11.47
C SER A 65 5.16 2.15 -10.42
N LEU A 66 4.70 1.40 -9.43
CA LEU A 66 3.99 1.90 -8.27
C LEU A 66 4.66 1.35 -7.01
N ILE A 67 5.01 2.23 -6.10
CA ILE A 67 5.51 1.88 -4.78
C ILE A 67 4.55 2.49 -3.76
N ASN A 68 4.02 1.66 -2.87
CA ASN A 68 3.20 2.10 -1.76
C ASN A 68 3.86 1.72 -0.45
N THR A 69 3.88 2.64 0.48
CA THR A 69 4.32 2.38 1.86
C THR A 69 3.30 2.94 2.84
N THR A 70 3.13 2.26 3.95
CA THR A 70 2.39 2.76 5.10
C THR A 70 3.18 2.51 6.38
N THR A 71 3.20 3.51 7.25
CA THR A 71 3.77 3.39 8.59
C THR A 71 2.68 3.70 9.60
N MET A 72 2.51 2.80 10.56
CA MET A 72 1.55 2.98 11.66
C MET A 72 2.30 3.07 12.99
N HIS A 73 2.05 4.14 13.73
CA HIS A 73 2.69 4.41 15.01
C HIS A 73 1.78 4.06 16.19
N PRO A 74 2.36 3.68 17.34
CA PRO A 74 1.59 3.35 18.55
C PRO A 74 0.73 4.49 19.11
N ASP A 75 1.06 5.74 18.76
CA ASP A 75 0.33 6.94 19.17
C ASP A 75 -0.97 7.18 18.37
N GLY A 76 -1.32 6.26 17.46
CA GLY A 76 -2.50 6.39 16.59
C GLY A 76 -2.28 7.31 15.39
N THR A 77 -1.03 7.70 15.09
CA THR A 77 -0.69 8.41 13.84
C THR A 77 -0.13 7.46 12.80
N GLY A 78 -0.14 7.89 11.54
CA GLY A 78 0.48 7.13 10.46
C GLY A 78 0.80 7.99 9.25
N VAL A 79 1.60 7.41 8.35
CA VAL A 79 2.03 8.05 7.10
C VAL A 79 1.93 7.04 5.97
N ASP A 80 1.21 7.41 4.91
CA ASP A 80 1.23 6.71 3.64
C ASP A 80 2.09 7.49 2.63
N THR A 81 2.85 6.75 1.83
CA THR A 81 3.54 7.32 0.68
C THR A 81 3.29 6.44 -0.54
N MET A 82 2.85 7.07 -1.62
CA MET A 82 2.70 6.46 -2.93
C MET A 82 3.64 7.13 -3.91
N ILE A 83 4.44 6.34 -4.61
CA ILE A 83 5.34 6.82 -5.68
C ILE A 83 4.89 6.15 -6.97
N LEU A 84 4.37 6.95 -7.89
CA LEU A 84 3.95 6.52 -9.22
C LEU A 84 4.96 7.05 -10.25
N THR A 85 5.62 6.15 -10.95
CA THR A 85 6.49 6.47 -12.07
C THR A 85 5.83 6.04 -13.37
N VAL A 86 5.60 6.98 -14.29
CA VAL A 86 5.10 6.70 -15.63
C VAL A 86 6.27 6.86 -16.60
N LYS A 87 6.63 5.80 -17.33
CA LYS A 87 7.81 5.79 -18.23
C LYS A 87 7.80 6.92 -19.25
N ALA A 88 6.62 7.28 -19.75
CA ALA A 88 6.48 8.37 -20.74
C ALA A 88 6.66 9.78 -20.12
N GLU A 89 6.48 9.95 -18.80
CA GLU A 89 6.56 11.27 -18.14
C GLU A 89 7.94 11.53 -17.52
N GLY A 90 8.78 10.51 -17.36
CA GLY A 90 10.18 10.61 -16.90
C GLY A 90 10.37 11.06 -15.44
N LYS A 91 9.34 11.58 -14.79
CA LYS A 91 9.42 12.04 -13.39
C LYS A 91 8.30 11.45 -12.55
N PRO A 92 8.61 10.97 -11.34
CA PRO A 92 7.60 10.39 -10.48
C PRO A 92 6.60 11.44 -9.96
N VAL A 93 5.38 10.97 -9.73
CA VAL A 93 4.40 11.65 -8.87
C VAL A 93 4.48 11.00 -7.50
N ILE A 94 4.70 11.80 -6.47
CA ILE A 94 4.75 11.33 -5.09
C ILE A 94 3.55 11.89 -4.35
N ILE A 95 2.78 11.00 -3.72
CA ILE A 95 1.67 11.35 -2.84
C ILE A 95 2.08 10.99 -1.42
N LYS A 96 1.97 11.95 -0.51
CA LYS A 96 2.21 11.77 0.92
C LYS A 96 0.93 12.10 1.69
N GLN A 97 0.48 11.18 2.51
CA GLN A 97 -0.69 11.33 3.35
C GLN A 97 -0.31 11.07 4.80
N GLN A 98 -0.63 12.01 5.69
CA GLN A 98 -0.62 11.77 7.12
C GLN A 98 -2.04 11.49 7.59
N PHE A 99 -2.19 10.62 8.56
CA PHE A 99 -3.50 10.25 9.09
C PHE A 99 -3.45 9.94 10.58
N THR A 100 -4.59 10.04 11.23
CA THR A 100 -4.83 9.38 12.52
C THR A 100 -5.61 8.11 12.29
N TRP A 101 -5.43 7.12 13.17
CA TRP A 101 -6.10 5.84 13.03
C TRP A 101 -6.51 5.23 14.37
N THR A 102 -7.53 4.40 14.34
CA THR A 102 -7.98 3.51 15.42
C THR A 102 -8.29 2.15 14.84
N PHE A 103 -8.12 1.10 15.64
CA PHE A 103 -8.38 -0.27 15.22
C PHE A 103 -9.40 -0.94 16.17
N ASP A 104 -10.44 -1.47 15.57
CA ASP A 104 -11.45 -2.28 16.24
C ASP A 104 -11.06 -3.76 16.07
N GLU A 105 -10.44 -4.31 17.09
CA GLU A 105 -9.94 -5.70 17.06
C GLU A 105 -11.05 -6.75 16.98
N GLU A 106 -12.26 -6.46 17.46
CA GLU A 106 -13.37 -7.42 17.37
C GLU A 106 -13.92 -7.51 15.96
N ARG A 107 -14.02 -6.36 15.29
CA ARG A 107 -14.53 -6.26 13.91
C ARG A 107 -13.46 -6.37 12.86
N GLN A 108 -12.19 -6.35 13.26
CA GLN A 108 -11.02 -6.32 12.38
C GLN A 108 -11.09 -5.14 11.40
N VAL A 109 -11.42 -3.96 11.94
CA VAL A 109 -11.66 -2.74 11.15
C VAL A 109 -10.75 -1.62 11.62
N LEU A 110 -9.97 -1.08 10.70
CA LEU A 110 -9.16 0.12 10.85
C LEU A 110 -9.98 1.32 10.37
N ARG A 111 -10.05 2.37 11.17
CA ARG A 111 -10.61 3.66 10.78
C ARG A 111 -9.51 4.67 10.68
N GLN A 112 -9.42 5.35 9.55
CA GLN A 112 -8.44 6.40 9.29
C GLN A 112 -9.12 7.73 9.06
N THR A 113 -8.42 8.82 9.45
CA THR A 113 -8.81 10.19 9.12
C THR A 113 -7.57 10.93 8.61
N VAL A 114 -7.64 11.44 7.39
CA VAL A 114 -6.54 12.18 6.77
C VAL A 114 -6.31 13.51 7.51
N THR A 115 -5.09 13.77 7.94
CA THR A 115 -4.70 15.02 8.64
C THR A 115 -3.85 15.95 7.78
N ASP A 116 -3.09 15.40 6.83
CA ASP A 116 -2.36 16.16 5.82
C ASP A 116 -2.28 15.36 4.51
N TYR A 117 -2.30 16.06 3.37
CA TYR A 117 -2.23 15.42 2.06
C TYR A 117 -1.43 16.31 1.10
N ARG A 118 -0.39 15.75 0.50
CA ARG A 118 0.52 16.45 -0.39
C ARG A 118 0.82 15.65 -1.63
N VAL A 119 0.92 16.34 -2.76
CA VAL A 119 1.30 15.78 -4.04
C VAL A 119 2.55 16.49 -4.54
N VAL A 120 3.60 15.73 -4.84
CA VAL A 120 4.80 16.25 -5.49
C VAL A 120 4.75 15.82 -6.96
N LYS A 121 4.67 16.80 -7.85
CA LYS A 121 4.71 16.58 -9.30
C LYS A 121 5.71 17.53 -9.93
N ASN A 122 6.63 17.01 -10.75
CA ASN A 122 7.70 17.80 -11.39
C ASN A 122 8.58 18.58 -10.38
N GLY A 123 8.83 18.01 -9.20
CA GLY A 123 9.60 18.64 -8.15
C GLY A 123 8.86 19.75 -7.38
N LYS A 124 7.59 20.01 -7.68
CA LYS A 124 6.76 21.00 -6.98
C LYS A 124 5.79 20.27 -6.05
N GLU A 125 5.87 20.62 -4.76
CA GLU A 125 4.95 20.13 -3.75
C GLU A 125 3.70 21.01 -3.69
N GLN A 126 2.53 20.36 -3.63
CA GLN A 126 1.24 21.02 -3.49
C GLN A 126 0.43 20.31 -2.41
N ARG A 127 -0.10 21.06 -1.47
CA ARG A 127 -1.02 20.54 -0.44
C ARG A 127 -2.45 20.51 -1.00
N ASP A 128 -3.10 19.36 -0.91
CA ASP A 128 -4.50 19.25 -1.30
C ASP A 128 -5.39 19.26 -0.04
N ARG A 129 -6.07 20.39 0.16
CA ARG A 129 -6.95 20.59 1.32
C ARG A 129 -8.27 19.83 1.21
N GLN A 130 -8.65 19.38 0.01
CA GLN A 130 -9.92 18.64 -0.20
C GLN A 130 -9.82 17.19 0.30
N GLU A 131 -8.60 16.68 0.43
CA GLU A 131 -8.35 15.34 0.97
C GLU A 131 -8.33 15.34 2.51
N ILE A 132 -8.01 16.48 3.14
CA ILE A 132 -7.91 16.59 4.61
C ILE A 132 -9.29 16.42 5.25
N GLY A 133 -9.35 15.60 6.29
CA GLY A 133 -10.59 15.26 7.00
C GLY A 133 -11.38 14.11 6.39
N LYS A 134 -10.97 13.57 5.23
CA LYS A 134 -11.57 12.35 4.68
C LYS A 134 -11.36 11.18 5.62
N LYS A 135 -12.39 10.36 5.73
CA LYS A 135 -12.42 9.17 6.59
C LYS A 135 -12.52 7.92 5.73
N SER A 136 -11.80 6.90 6.11
CA SER A 136 -11.86 5.57 5.50
C SER A 136 -12.14 4.51 6.57
N THR A 137 -12.91 3.51 6.19
CA THR A 137 -13.16 2.30 6.99
C THR A 137 -12.58 1.13 6.21
N ILE A 138 -11.63 0.44 6.81
CA ILE A 138 -10.76 -0.50 6.11
C ILE A 138 -10.81 -1.84 6.85
N LYS A 139 -11.22 -2.90 6.17
CA LYS A 139 -11.10 -4.27 6.67
C LYS A 139 -9.65 -4.72 6.64
N VAL A 140 -9.23 -5.33 7.75
CA VAL A 140 -7.86 -5.79 7.94
C VAL A 140 -7.82 -7.30 7.96
N ARG A 141 -6.89 -7.89 7.21
CA ARG A 141 -6.50 -9.30 7.29
C ARG A 141 -4.99 -9.39 7.34
N MET A 142 -4.46 -10.40 7.96
CA MET A 142 -3.02 -10.60 8.06
C MET A 142 -2.63 -12.02 7.71
N LEU A 143 -1.60 -12.17 6.90
CA LEU A 143 -0.90 -13.42 6.69
C LEU A 143 0.29 -13.45 7.64
N VAL A 144 0.35 -14.50 8.44
CA VAL A 144 1.42 -14.76 9.40
C VAL A 144 2.38 -15.75 8.78
N VAL A 145 3.66 -15.47 8.86
CA VAL A 145 4.76 -16.34 8.41
C VAL A 145 5.66 -16.63 9.61
N ASP A 146 5.86 -17.91 9.93
CA ASP A 146 6.64 -18.33 11.11
C ASP A 146 6.19 -17.61 12.40
N ASN A 147 4.87 -17.51 12.60
CA ASN A 147 4.22 -16.81 13.72
C ASN A 147 4.52 -15.30 13.84
N LYS A 148 4.98 -14.67 12.77
CA LYS A 148 5.22 -13.23 12.71
C LYS A 148 4.34 -12.58 11.62
N PRO A 149 3.87 -11.34 11.84
CA PRO A 149 3.20 -10.57 10.80
C PRO A 149 4.06 -10.49 9.53
N GLY A 150 3.58 -11.06 8.42
CA GLY A 150 4.31 -11.10 7.15
C GLY A 150 3.68 -10.24 6.05
N MET A 151 2.35 -10.33 5.91
CA MET A 151 1.61 -9.54 4.93
C MET A 151 0.34 -8.98 5.55
N LEU A 152 0.10 -7.72 5.32
CA LEU A 152 -1.10 -6.99 5.71
C LEU A 152 -1.98 -6.76 4.47
N GLU A 153 -3.20 -7.24 4.50
CA GLU A 153 -4.20 -6.99 3.46
C GLU A 153 -5.23 -5.98 3.98
N LEU A 154 -5.36 -4.87 3.28
CA LEU A 154 -6.27 -3.78 3.59
C LEU A 154 -7.33 -3.68 2.49
N THR A 155 -8.62 -3.72 2.86
CA THR A 155 -9.74 -3.57 1.92
C THR A 155 -10.59 -2.39 2.35
N ASP A 156 -10.61 -1.33 1.54
CA ASP A 156 -11.47 -0.17 1.76
C ASP A 156 -12.94 -0.56 1.57
N GLU A 157 -13.78 -0.34 2.59
CA GLU A 157 -15.18 -0.78 2.54
C GLU A 157 -16.03 0.01 1.53
N ALA A 158 -15.69 1.27 1.28
CA ALA A 158 -16.48 2.12 0.40
C ALA A 158 -16.23 1.81 -1.08
N SER A 159 -14.97 1.59 -1.45
CA SER A 159 -14.58 1.35 -2.85
C SER A 159 -14.41 -0.14 -3.18
N GLY A 160 -14.24 -1.00 -2.18
CA GLY A 160 -13.86 -2.40 -2.35
C GLY A 160 -12.41 -2.59 -2.79
N ASN A 161 -11.63 -1.53 -2.88
CA ASN A 161 -10.22 -1.61 -3.29
C ASN A 161 -9.43 -2.38 -2.25
N ARG A 162 -8.57 -3.29 -2.71
CA ARG A 162 -7.72 -4.12 -1.88
C ARG A 162 -6.25 -3.79 -2.15
N MET A 163 -5.49 -3.64 -1.08
CA MET A 163 -4.05 -3.47 -1.12
C MET A 163 -3.38 -4.46 -0.18
N SER A 164 -2.27 -5.04 -0.64
CA SER A 164 -1.46 -5.95 0.16
C SER A 164 -0.10 -5.33 0.39
N TYR A 165 0.32 -5.31 1.64
CA TYR A 165 1.59 -4.76 2.08
C TYR A 165 2.40 -5.85 2.76
N PHE A 166 3.70 -5.85 2.55
CA PHE A 166 4.62 -6.76 3.22
C PHE A 166 5.35 -6.03 4.34
N ARG A 167 5.60 -6.73 5.44
CA ARG A 167 6.44 -6.20 6.51
C ARG A 167 7.82 -5.89 5.94
N GLN A 168 8.29 -4.67 6.09
CA GLN A 168 9.57 -4.23 5.54
C GLN A 168 10.57 -3.95 6.65
N ASP A 169 11.82 -4.29 6.36
CA ASP A 169 12.97 -3.69 7.00
C ASP A 169 13.26 -2.38 6.28
N VAL A 170 13.25 -1.27 7.02
CA VAL A 170 13.39 0.08 6.45
C VAL A 170 14.71 0.22 5.67
N GLU A 171 15.82 -0.28 6.23
CA GLU A 171 17.14 -0.16 5.59
C GLU A 171 17.19 -0.94 4.28
N LYS A 172 16.69 -2.18 4.28
CA LYS A 172 16.63 -2.99 3.06
C LYS A 172 15.73 -2.38 2.01
N PHE A 173 14.61 -1.80 2.43
CA PHE A 173 13.68 -1.16 1.51
C PHE A 173 14.31 0.08 0.86
N LEU A 174 14.97 0.95 1.62
CA LEU A 174 15.67 2.13 1.10
C LEU A 174 16.79 1.74 0.13
N ASN A 175 17.61 0.74 0.47
CA ASN A 175 18.66 0.23 -0.42
C ASN A 175 18.09 -0.31 -1.75
N THR A 176 16.90 -0.91 -1.71
CA THR A 176 16.21 -1.37 -2.93
C THR A 176 15.79 -0.20 -3.80
N LEU A 177 15.27 0.88 -3.21
CA LEU A 177 14.88 2.09 -3.94
C LEU A 177 16.10 2.77 -4.60
N GLU A 178 17.21 2.91 -3.88
CA GLU A 178 18.43 3.51 -4.40
C GLU A 178 19.00 2.72 -5.60
N ASN A 179 19.05 1.40 -5.48
CA ASN A 179 19.50 0.51 -6.55
C ASN A 179 18.59 0.56 -7.79
N THR A 180 17.30 0.79 -7.61
CA THR A 180 16.34 0.94 -8.72
C THR A 180 16.51 2.28 -9.42
N ALA A 181 16.75 3.35 -8.66
CA ALA A 181 16.97 4.69 -9.21
C ALA A 181 18.28 4.82 -10.01
N GLN A 182 19.31 4.03 -9.67
CA GLN A 182 20.61 4.04 -10.38
C GLN A 182 20.59 3.25 -11.71
N LYS A 183 19.57 2.45 -11.97
CA LYS A 183 19.42 1.64 -13.18
C LYS A 183 18.61 2.32 -14.29
N GLN A 184 18.10 3.50 -14.05
CA GLN A 184 17.35 4.34 -14.99
C GLN A 184 18.21 5.48 -15.53
#